data_45c06c9cce33158d7f8a0eaafcc0c0ab
#
_entry.id   45c06c9cce33158d7f8a0eaafcc0c0ab
#
_cell.length_a   1.000
_cell.length_b   1.000
_cell.length_c   1.000
_cell.angle_alpha   90.00
_cell.angle_beta   90.00
_cell.angle_gamma   90.00
#
_symmetry.space_group_name_H-M   'P 1'
#
loop_
_entity.id
_entity.type
_entity.pdbx_description
1 polymer ?
#
loop_
_entity_poly.entity_id
_entity_poly.type
_entity_poly.pdbx_seq_one_letter_code
_entity_poly.pdbx_strand_id
1 'polypeptide(L)'
;ALPPSADEFRTLVEAAAAEEAGAADLKKARDAKIEALIGEEHGIKSELDVLCEEIESLESQRSGIPAVQLRVRERIAAEAGLRTTDLPFAGEFIEVLPEQIAWRGALERALRPLALSILVPSEHFEAVSRVVNGAHWGAHVRLLRTGGAIVEEAGSLSDDSVIRKIRVTDGVHAQWLESVLRRDYDLACVETPEAFAAARRAVTKTGFVKDTHARYDKNDTRA
;
A
#
# COMPACT_ATOMS: atom_id res chain seq x y z
N ALA A 1 18.61 64.87 42.19
CA ALA A 1 19.53 63.78 42.30
C ALA A 1 20.87 64.22 41.74
N LEU A 2 21.96 63.96 42.45
CA LEU A 2 23.32 64.18 41.95
C LEU A 2 23.58 63.26 40.75
N PRO A 3 24.31 63.69 39.72
CA PRO A 3 24.67 62.81 38.61
C PRO A 3 25.53 61.65 39.13
N PRO A 4 25.41 60.43 38.58
CA PRO A 4 26.15 59.24 38.98
C PRO A 4 27.69 59.54 38.86
N SER A 5 28.50 58.99 39.76
CA SER A 5 29.96 59.07 39.65
C SER A 5 30.42 58.33 38.36
N ALA A 6 31.64 58.70 37.88
CA ALA A 6 32.18 58.10 36.67
C ALA A 6 32.25 56.54 36.73
N ASP A 7 32.46 55.98 37.91
CA ASP A 7 32.53 54.55 38.15
C ASP A 7 31.14 53.91 38.17
N GLU A 8 30.15 54.56 38.78
CA GLU A 8 28.72 54.09 38.71
C GLU A 8 28.21 54.15 37.30
N PHE A 9 28.54 55.15 36.50
CA PHE A 9 28.17 55.22 35.09
C PHE A 9 28.81 54.07 34.27
N ARG A 10 30.09 53.77 34.52
CA ARG A 10 30.78 52.66 33.84
C ARG A 10 30.14 51.32 34.17
N THR A 11 29.82 51.08 35.43
CA THR A 11 29.12 49.80 35.84
C THR A 11 27.74 49.67 35.20
N LEU A 12 26.99 50.76 35.07
CA LEU A 12 25.70 50.78 34.40
C LEU A 12 25.83 50.51 32.93
N VAL A 13 26.85 51.03 32.25
CA VAL A 13 27.09 50.76 30.82
C VAL A 13 27.50 49.29 30.58
N GLU A 14 28.35 48.73 31.44
CA GLU A 14 28.76 47.32 31.38
C GLU A 14 27.56 46.37 31.63
N ALA A 15 26.72 46.71 32.62
CA ALA A 15 25.50 45.93 32.89
C ALA A 15 24.51 45.99 31.70
N ALA A 16 24.30 47.16 31.11
CA ALA A 16 23.44 47.33 29.95
C ALA A 16 23.98 46.55 28.72
N ALA A 17 25.29 46.58 28.49
CA ALA A 17 25.92 45.81 27.41
C ALA A 17 25.78 44.28 27.61
N ALA A 18 25.89 43.81 28.86
CA ALA A 18 25.68 42.39 29.19
C ALA A 18 24.22 41.97 29.01
N GLU A 19 23.24 42.80 29.38
CA GLU A 19 21.82 42.54 29.13
C GLU A 19 21.51 42.50 27.62
N GLU A 20 22.06 43.43 26.86
CA GLU A 20 21.88 43.49 25.40
C GLU A 20 22.45 42.23 24.70
N ALA A 21 23.64 41.79 25.11
CA ALA A 21 24.25 40.57 24.63
C ALA A 21 23.40 39.33 24.99
N GLY A 22 22.92 39.23 26.24
CA GLY A 22 22.03 38.17 26.67
C GLY A 22 20.69 38.14 25.91
N ALA A 23 20.11 39.31 25.63
CA ALA A 23 18.90 39.44 24.84
C ALA A 23 19.11 39.01 23.36
N ALA A 24 20.27 39.31 22.79
CA ALA A 24 20.64 38.90 21.44
C ALA A 24 20.78 37.37 21.33
N ASP A 25 21.42 36.73 22.32
CA ASP A 25 21.57 35.26 22.36
C ASP A 25 20.22 34.55 22.53
N LEU A 26 19.36 35.08 23.41
CA LEU A 26 17.98 34.54 23.57
C LEU A 26 17.18 34.69 22.29
N LYS A 27 17.29 35.79 21.58
CA LYS A 27 16.63 36.01 20.30
C LYS A 27 17.10 34.98 19.25
N LYS A 28 18.42 34.80 19.15
CA LYS A 28 19.02 33.82 18.23
C LYS A 28 18.57 32.40 18.53
N ALA A 29 18.54 31.99 19.80
CA ALA A 29 18.06 30.67 20.22
C ALA A 29 16.57 30.46 19.92
N ARG A 30 15.76 31.52 20.14
CA ARG A 30 14.33 31.48 19.79
C ARG A 30 14.12 31.34 18.29
N ASP A 31 14.82 32.13 17.49
CA ASP A 31 14.67 32.14 16.04
C ASP A 31 15.10 30.79 15.46
N ALA A 32 16.18 30.16 15.93
CA ALA A 32 16.59 28.80 15.56
C ALA A 32 15.53 27.76 15.93
N LYS A 33 14.89 27.89 17.10
CA LYS A 33 13.81 26.99 17.51
C LYS A 33 12.57 27.15 16.64
N ILE A 34 12.24 28.35 16.22
CA ILE A 34 11.12 28.63 15.30
C ILE A 34 11.39 27.97 13.94
N GLU A 35 12.60 28.11 13.37
CA GLU A 35 12.97 27.49 12.11
C GLU A 35 12.87 25.95 12.18
N ALA A 36 13.35 25.36 13.28
CA ALA A 36 13.22 23.90 13.49
C ALA A 36 11.76 23.45 13.54
N LEU A 37 10.91 24.17 14.29
CA LEU A 37 9.47 23.86 14.39
C LEU A 37 8.73 24.04 13.05
N ILE A 38 9.09 25.05 12.26
CA ILE A 38 8.54 25.24 10.91
C ILE A 38 8.93 24.06 10.00
N GLY A 39 10.18 23.58 10.11
CA GLY A 39 10.63 22.40 9.37
C GLY A 39 9.87 21.14 9.76
N GLU A 40 9.66 20.90 11.05
CA GLU A 40 8.86 19.78 11.55
C GLU A 40 7.39 19.87 11.11
N GLU A 41 6.78 21.06 11.20
CA GLU A 41 5.40 21.30 10.74
C GLU A 41 5.26 20.99 9.25
N HIS A 42 6.21 21.43 8.44
CA HIS A 42 6.18 21.17 6.99
C HIS A 42 6.30 19.67 6.68
N GLY A 43 7.17 18.96 7.40
CA GLY A 43 7.30 17.50 7.27
C GLY A 43 6.00 16.77 7.61
N ILE A 44 5.40 17.08 8.76
CA ILE A 44 4.12 16.48 9.20
C ILE A 44 2.99 16.81 8.23
N LYS A 45 2.94 18.03 7.70
CA LYS A 45 1.92 18.43 6.73
C LYS A 45 2.03 17.66 5.42
N SER A 46 3.25 17.46 4.93
CA SER A 46 3.50 16.65 3.73
C SER A 46 3.11 15.18 3.93
N GLU A 47 3.39 14.60 5.09
CA GLU A 47 2.96 13.23 5.42
C GLU A 47 1.43 13.14 5.51
N LEU A 48 0.76 14.13 6.10
CA LEU A 48 -0.69 14.20 6.19
C LEU A 48 -1.34 14.25 4.80
N ASP A 49 -0.82 15.09 3.90
CA ASP A 49 -1.33 15.20 2.54
C ASP A 49 -1.24 13.86 1.79
N VAL A 50 -0.13 13.15 1.91
CA VAL A 50 0.04 11.81 1.31
C VAL A 50 -0.96 10.80 1.88
N LEU A 51 -1.19 10.83 3.20
CA LEU A 51 -2.15 9.93 3.84
C LEU A 51 -3.60 10.26 3.45
N CYS A 52 -3.94 11.54 3.32
CA CYS A 52 -5.26 11.98 2.85
C CYS A 52 -5.53 11.51 1.41
N GLU A 53 -4.57 11.68 0.51
CA GLU A 53 -4.66 11.16 -0.86
C GLU A 53 -4.83 9.63 -0.88
N GLU A 54 -4.13 8.90 -0.01
CA GLU A 54 -4.27 7.45 0.09
C GLU A 54 -5.67 7.05 0.60
N ILE A 55 -6.21 7.77 1.60
CA ILE A 55 -7.57 7.53 2.11
C ILE A 55 -8.61 7.79 1.01
N GLU A 56 -8.54 8.92 0.32
CA GLU A 56 -9.46 9.23 -0.78
C GLU A 56 -9.38 8.18 -1.89
N SER A 57 -8.18 7.74 -2.23
CA SER A 57 -7.97 6.66 -3.21
C SER A 57 -8.58 5.33 -2.75
N LEU A 58 -8.42 4.97 -1.47
CA LEU A 58 -8.97 3.74 -0.91
C LEU A 58 -10.50 3.79 -0.78
N GLU A 59 -11.07 4.93 -0.42
CA GLU A 59 -12.51 5.14 -0.31
C GLU A 59 -13.21 5.16 -1.68
N SER A 60 -12.55 5.75 -2.68
CA SER A 60 -13.10 5.85 -4.04
C SER A 60 -13.03 4.54 -4.83
N GLN A 61 -12.19 3.58 -4.38
CA GLN A 61 -11.94 2.35 -5.12
C GLN A 61 -12.49 1.12 -4.40
N ARG A 62 -13.38 0.39 -5.08
CA ARG A 62 -13.90 -0.91 -4.61
C ARG A 62 -12.81 -1.97 -4.38
N SER A 63 -11.69 -1.84 -5.04
CA SER A 63 -10.58 -2.81 -5.00
C SER A 63 -9.58 -2.59 -3.87
N GLY A 64 -9.57 -1.45 -3.19
CA GLY A 64 -8.59 -1.12 -2.14
C GLY A 64 -7.13 -1.10 -2.64
N ILE A 65 -6.89 -0.72 -3.90
CA ILE A 65 -5.54 -0.63 -4.47
C ILE A 65 -4.82 0.60 -3.90
N PRO A 66 -3.60 0.45 -3.32
CA PRO A 66 -2.85 1.57 -2.77
C PRO A 66 -2.49 2.64 -3.82
N ALA A 67 -2.54 3.92 -3.45
CA ALA A 67 -2.24 5.04 -4.32
C ALA A 67 -0.86 4.93 -5.03
N VAL A 68 0.15 4.39 -4.32
CA VAL A 68 1.47 4.11 -4.92
C VAL A 68 1.36 3.16 -6.11
N GLN A 69 0.55 2.10 -6.01
CA GLN A 69 0.37 1.14 -7.10
C GLN A 69 -0.36 1.77 -8.29
N LEU A 70 -1.33 2.64 -8.03
CA LEU A 70 -2.05 3.37 -9.07
C LEU A 70 -1.11 4.29 -9.85
N ARG A 71 -0.30 5.10 -9.17
CA ARG A 71 0.70 5.96 -9.81
C ARG A 71 1.73 5.17 -10.63
N VAL A 72 2.16 4.01 -10.12
CA VAL A 72 3.06 3.12 -10.88
C VAL A 72 2.40 2.60 -12.15
N ARG A 73 1.13 2.14 -12.07
CA ARG A 73 0.36 1.72 -13.24
C ARG A 73 0.20 2.82 -14.27
N GLU A 74 -0.17 4.03 -13.84
CA GLU A 74 -0.32 5.20 -14.71
C GLU A 74 0.97 5.52 -15.46
N ARG A 75 2.09 5.51 -14.75
CA ARG A 75 3.39 5.74 -15.36
C ARG A 75 3.78 4.63 -16.34
N ILE A 76 3.55 3.35 -16.00
CA ILE A 76 3.78 2.22 -16.90
C ILE A 76 2.93 2.36 -18.17
N ALA A 77 1.64 2.67 -18.02
CA ALA A 77 0.74 2.86 -19.15
C ALA A 77 1.21 4.00 -20.08
N ALA A 78 1.56 5.15 -19.50
CA ALA A 78 2.06 6.29 -20.26
C ALA A 78 3.36 5.97 -21.02
N GLU A 79 4.34 5.34 -20.38
CA GLU A 79 5.62 4.96 -21.01
C GLU A 79 5.45 3.84 -22.06
N ALA A 80 4.43 2.98 -21.92
CA ALA A 80 4.09 1.95 -22.90
C ALA A 80 3.18 2.46 -24.04
N GLY A 81 2.69 3.70 -23.99
CA GLY A 81 1.75 4.27 -24.96
C GLY A 81 0.34 3.65 -24.87
N LEU A 82 -0.06 3.21 -23.69
CA LEU A 82 -1.35 2.57 -23.41
C LEU A 82 -2.22 3.45 -22.51
N ARG A 83 -3.52 3.17 -22.48
CA ARG A 83 -4.42 3.79 -21.49
C ARG A 83 -4.31 3.01 -20.17
N THR A 84 -4.55 3.67 -19.07
CA THR A 84 -4.60 3.05 -17.74
C THR A 84 -5.64 1.92 -17.67
N THR A 85 -6.74 2.06 -18.39
CA THR A 85 -7.80 1.05 -18.52
C THR A 85 -7.38 -0.22 -19.25
N ASP A 86 -6.30 -0.17 -20.02
CA ASP A 86 -5.77 -1.33 -20.74
C ASP A 86 -4.85 -2.19 -19.84
N LEU A 87 -4.53 -1.67 -18.65
CA LEU A 87 -3.67 -2.31 -17.63
C LEU A 87 -4.36 -2.36 -16.25
N PRO A 88 -5.54 -2.99 -16.12
CA PRO A 88 -6.24 -3.03 -14.85
C PRO A 88 -5.52 -3.94 -13.84
N PHE A 89 -5.77 -3.70 -12.54
CA PHE A 89 -5.37 -4.64 -11.49
C PHE A 89 -6.37 -5.79 -11.39
N ALA A 90 -5.90 -6.99 -11.05
CA ALA A 90 -6.78 -8.13 -10.83
C ALA A 90 -7.80 -7.88 -9.70
N GLY A 91 -7.42 -7.11 -8.69
CA GLY A 91 -8.29 -6.73 -7.56
C GLY A 91 -9.51 -5.88 -7.96
N GLU A 92 -9.45 -5.18 -9.10
CA GLU A 92 -10.59 -4.41 -9.62
C GLU A 92 -11.76 -5.30 -10.08
N PHE A 93 -11.51 -6.61 -10.25
CA PHE A 93 -12.50 -7.60 -10.70
C PHE A 93 -12.91 -8.59 -9.60
N ILE A 94 -12.33 -8.51 -8.40
CA ILE A 94 -12.59 -9.48 -7.32
C ILE A 94 -13.37 -8.80 -6.22
N GLU A 95 -14.56 -9.31 -5.91
CA GLU A 95 -15.41 -8.82 -4.83
C GLU A 95 -15.67 -9.94 -3.80
N VAL A 96 -15.58 -9.62 -2.51
CA VAL A 96 -16.01 -10.54 -1.45
C VAL A 96 -17.53 -10.50 -1.37
N LEU A 97 -18.16 -11.67 -1.34
CA LEU A 97 -19.61 -11.78 -1.25
C LEU A 97 -20.12 -11.15 0.06
N PRO A 98 -21.25 -10.39 0.05
CA PRO A 98 -21.77 -9.72 1.23
C PRO A 98 -21.99 -10.65 2.43
N GLU A 99 -22.44 -11.85 2.18
CA GLU A 99 -22.68 -12.90 3.19
C GLU A 99 -21.37 -13.46 3.78
N GLN A 100 -20.24 -13.19 3.17
CA GLN A 100 -18.90 -13.64 3.58
C GLN A 100 -18.07 -12.52 4.22
N ILE A 101 -18.69 -11.43 4.66
CA ILE A 101 -18.03 -10.26 5.24
C ILE A 101 -17.10 -10.61 6.42
N ALA A 102 -17.46 -11.63 7.20
CA ALA A 102 -16.64 -12.12 8.31
C ALA A 102 -15.25 -12.66 7.88
N TRP A 103 -15.11 -13.04 6.62
CA TRP A 103 -13.88 -13.52 6.02
C TRP A 103 -13.11 -12.46 5.25
N ARG A 104 -13.71 -11.27 5.05
CA ARG A 104 -13.17 -10.23 4.19
C ARG A 104 -11.68 -9.94 4.42
N GLY A 105 -11.29 -9.65 5.67
CA GLY A 105 -9.90 -9.34 5.97
C GLY A 105 -8.93 -10.48 5.69
N ALA A 106 -9.36 -11.74 5.88
CA ALA A 106 -8.55 -12.92 5.56
C ALA A 106 -8.40 -13.11 4.04
N LEU A 107 -9.52 -12.94 3.31
CA LEU A 107 -9.55 -13.06 1.85
C LEU A 107 -8.71 -11.98 1.17
N GLU A 108 -8.84 -10.73 1.61
CA GLU A 108 -8.04 -9.61 1.11
C GLU A 108 -6.54 -9.83 1.33
N ARG A 109 -6.14 -10.39 2.48
CA ARG A 109 -4.72 -10.73 2.73
C ARG A 109 -4.24 -11.88 1.86
N ALA A 110 -5.02 -12.96 1.76
CA ALA A 110 -4.67 -14.14 0.97
C ALA A 110 -4.58 -13.83 -0.53
N LEU A 111 -5.50 -13.02 -1.04
CA LEU A 111 -5.57 -12.64 -2.44
C LEU A 111 -4.72 -11.40 -2.80
N ARG A 112 -4.16 -10.70 -1.81
CA ARG A 112 -3.40 -9.46 -2.03
C ARG A 112 -2.33 -9.57 -3.12
N PRO A 113 -1.51 -10.64 -3.18
CA PRO A 113 -0.50 -10.76 -4.24
C PRO A 113 -1.09 -10.79 -5.65
N LEU A 114 -2.26 -11.41 -5.80
CA LEU A 114 -3.02 -11.41 -7.05
C LEU A 114 -3.70 -10.06 -7.29
N ALA A 115 -4.41 -9.55 -6.29
CA ALA A 115 -5.16 -8.30 -6.38
C ALA A 115 -4.30 -7.11 -6.83
N LEU A 116 -3.04 -7.05 -6.38
CA LEU A 116 -2.07 -6.01 -6.76
C LEU A 116 -1.28 -6.35 -8.04
N SER A 117 -1.66 -7.38 -8.78
CA SER A 117 -1.04 -7.70 -10.06
C SER A 117 -1.73 -6.97 -11.20
N ILE A 118 -0.95 -6.37 -12.09
CA ILE A 118 -1.46 -5.72 -13.30
C ILE A 118 -1.73 -6.79 -14.35
N LEU A 119 -2.94 -6.82 -14.86
CA LEU A 119 -3.34 -7.69 -15.96
C LEU A 119 -2.89 -7.06 -17.29
N VAL A 120 -2.09 -7.80 -18.04
CA VAL A 120 -1.52 -7.32 -19.30
C VAL A 120 -1.95 -8.25 -20.42
N PRO A 121 -2.78 -7.79 -21.38
CA PRO A 121 -3.11 -8.54 -22.58
C PRO A 121 -1.87 -9.01 -23.32
N SER A 122 -1.95 -10.19 -23.93
CA SER A 122 -0.79 -10.82 -24.59
C SER A 122 -0.14 -9.93 -25.65
N GLU A 123 -0.96 -9.16 -26.38
CA GLU A 123 -0.53 -8.22 -27.41
C GLU A 123 0.30 -7.05 -26.89
N HIS A 124 0.09 -6.64 -25.62
CA HIS A 124 0.82 -5.54 -24.97
C HIS A 124 1.96 -6.01 -24.07
N PHE A 125 2.04 -7.31 -23.81
CA PHE A 125 2.93 -7.85 -22.76
C PHE A 125 4.42 -7.56 -23.02
N GLU A 126 4.86 -7.63 -24.28
CA GLU A 126 6.25 -7.36 -24.62
C GLU A 126 6.64 -5.89 -24.41
N ALA A 127 5.77 -4.96 -24.84
CA ALA A 127 5.96 -3.53 -24.66
C ALA A 127 6.01 -3.15 -23.18
N VAL A 128 5.02 -3.61 -22.39
CA VAL A 128 4.93 -3.35 -20.96
C VAL A 128 6.11 -3.97 -20.20
N SER A 129 6.52 -5.20 -20.53
CA SER A 129 7.67 -5.86 -19.91
C SER A 129 8.97 -5.11 -20.16
N ARG A 130 9.15 -4.54 -21.35
CA ARG A 130 10.33 -3.72 -21.68
C ARG A 130 10.38 -2.46 -20.85
N VAL A 131 9.26 -1.77 -20.71
CA VAL A 131 9.12 -0.57 -19.86
C VAL A 131 9.42 -0.91 -18.40
N VAL A 132 8.79 -1.95 -17.86
CA VAL A 132 8.98 -2.33 -16.44
C VAL A 132 10.42 -2.73 -16.15
N ASN A 133 11.07 -3.44 -17.05
CA ASN A 133 12.48 -3.85 -16.88
C ASN A 133 13.47 -2.68 -17.04
N GLY A 134 13.09 -1.62 -17.73
CA GLY A 134 13.96 -0.48 -18.05
C GLY A 134 14.08 0.59 -16.98
N ALA A 135 13.25 0.55 -15.92
CA ALA A 135 13.18 1.62 -14.92
C ALA A 135 13.11 1.10 -13.47
N HIS A 136 13.48 1.98 -12.53
CA HIS A 136 13.26 1.74 -11.10
C HIS A 136 11.90 2.35 -10.69
N TRP A 137 11.02 1.53 -10.10
CA TRP A 137 9.62 1.91 -9.82
C TRP A 137 9.37 2.34 -8.38
N GLY A 138 10.29 2.08 -7.45
CA GLY A 138 10.11 2.36 -6.03
C GLY A 138 8.99 1.55 -5.36
N ALA A 139 8.43 0.56 -6.07
CA ALA A 139 7.36 -0.31 -5.61
C ALA A 139 7.52 -1.72 -6.19
N HIS A 140 6.83 -2.68 -5.58
CA HIS A 140 6.76 -4.03 -6.12
C HIS A 140 5.77 -4.08 -7.29
N VAL A 141 6.26 -4.34 -8.50
CA VAL A 141 5.45 -4.50 -9.72
C VAL A 141 5.31 -5.97 -10.06
N ARG A 142 4.09 -6.45 -10.20
CA ARG A 142 3.78 -7.80 -10.68
C ARG A 142 2.89 -7.70 -11.92
N LEU A 143 3.34 -8.32 -13.00
CA LEU A 143 2.58 -8.42 -14.25
C LEU A 143 2.03 -9.83 -14.40
N LEU A 144 0.78 -9.94 -14.85
CA LEU A 144 0.17 -11.20 -15.24
C LEU A 144 -0.26 -11.11 -16.70
N ARG A 145 0.34 -11.92 -17.55
CA ARG A 145 -0.03 -12.00 -18.97
C ARG A 145 -1.37 -12.73 -19.11
N THR A 146 -2.36 -12.05 -19.67
CA THR A 146 -3.69 -12.62 -19.96
C THR A 146 -3.79 -13.10 -21.42
N GLY A 147 -4.76 -13.98 -21.72
CA GLY A 147 -5.03 -14.44 -23.09
C GLY A 147 -4.32 -15.72 -23.50
N GLY A 148 -3.62 -16.43 -22.59
CA GLY A 148 -3.12 -17.79 -22.81
C GLY A 148 -4.18 -18.85 -22.51
N ALA A 149 -4.07 -20.01 -23.15
CA ALA A 149 -4.88 -21.17 -22.76
C ALA A 149 -4.54 -21.57 -21.32
N ILE A 150 -5.53 -21.54 -20.43
CA ILE A 150 -5.37 -21.99 -19.05
C ILE A 150 -5.77 -23.46 -19.03
N VAL A 151 -4.85 -24.30 -18.59
CA VAL A 151 -5.16 -25.70 -18.33
C VAL A 151 -5.96 -25.73 -17.03
N GLU A 152 -7.27 -25.99 -17.13
CA GLU A 152 -8.10 -26.25 -15.98
C GLU A 152 -7.67 -27.57 -15.35
N GLU A 153 -7.12 -27.55 -14.16
CA GLU A 153 -7.08 -28.74 -13.32
C GLU A 153 -8.53 -28.98 -12.84
N ALA A 154 -9.17 -30.02 -13.39
CA ALA A 154 -10.53 -30.42 -13.07
C ALA A 154 -10.59 -31.02 -11.65
N GLY A 155 -10.53 -30.18 -10.63
CA GLY A 155 -10.81 -30.52 -9.24
C GLY A 155 -12.13 -29.88 -8.80
N SER A 156 -12.98 -30.61 -8.07
CA SER A 156 -14.13 -30.00 -7.41
C SER A 156 -13.64 -29.11 -6.27
N LEU A 157 -14.08 -27.83 -6.27
CA LEU A 157 -13.82 -26.92 -5.14
C LEU A 157 -14.43 -27.49 -3.86
N SER A 158 -13.70 -27.41 -2.76
CA SER A 158 -14.27 -27.71 -1.43
C SER A 158 -15.39 -26.73 -1.08
N ASP A 159 -16.29 -27.12 -0.19
CA ASP A 159 -17.39 -26.23 0.25
C ASP A 159 -16.85 -24.99 1.00
N ASP A 160 -15.70 -25.11 1.64
CA ASP A 160 -15.02 -24.05 2.37
C ASP A 160 -14.00 -23.26 1.55
N SER A 161 -13.98 -23.45 0.22
CA SER A 161 -13.02 -22.77 -0.65
C SER A 161 -13.17 -21.25 -0.63
N VAL A 162 -12.04 -20.53 -0.62
CA VAL A 162 -11.96 -19.07 -0.86
C VAL A 162 -12.74 -18.67 -2.10
N ILE A 163 -12.69 -19.50 -3.16
CA ILE A 163 -13.35 -19.23 -4.46
C ILE A 163 -14.87 -19.10 -4.31
N ARG A 164 -15.48 -19.85 -3.37
CA ARG A 164 -16.92 -19.77 -3.10
C ARG A 164 -17.33 -18.53 -2.27
N LYS A 165 -16.38 -17.78 -1.76
CA LYS A 165 -16.59 -16.60 -0.92
C LYS A 165 -16.36 -15.29 -1.66
N ILE A 166 -15.94 -15.37 -2.91
CA ILE A 166 -15.68 -14.22 -3.78
C ILE A 166 -16.48 -14.33 -5.07
N ARG A 167 -16.61 -13.22 -5.74
CA ARG A 167 -17.17 -13.12 -7.08
C ARG A 167 -16.18 -12.39 -7.98
N VAL A 168 -16.00 -12.89 -9.20
CA VAL A 168 -15.32 -12.16 -10.26
C VAL A 168 -16.37 -11.39 -11.04
N THR A 169 -16.16 -10.08 -11.24
CA THR A 169 -17.07 -9.25 -12.04
C THR A 169 -16.91 -9.56 -13.52
N ASP A 170 -18.00 -9.48 -14.27
CA ASP A 170 -18.00 -9.72 -15.71
C ASP A 170 -17.04 -8.78 -16.44
N GLY A 171 -16.33 -9.31 -17.43
CA GLY A 171 -15.39 -8.55 -18.24
C GLY A 171 -14.44 -9.42 -19.06
N VAL A 172 -13.60 -8.78 -19.85
CA VAL A 172 -12.64 -9.44 -20.76
C VAL A 172 -11.68 -10.40 -20.04
N HIS A 173 -11.39 -10.11 -18.77
CA HIS A 173 -10.46 -10.89 -17.96
C HIS A 173 -11.14 -11.91 -17.05
N ALA A 174 -12.49 -11.93 -16.96
CA ALA A 174 -13.23 -12.72 -15.97
C ALA A 174 -12.89 -14.21 -16.04
N GLN A 175 -13.08 -14.83 -17.20
CA GLN A 175 -12.84 -16.26 -17.40
C GLN A 175 -11.37 -16.65 -17.10
N TRP A 176 -10.43 -15.82 -17.56
CA TRP A 176 -9.00 -16.03 -17.29
C TRP A 176 -8.71 -15.94 -15.79
N LEU A 177 -9.25 -14.92 -15.13
CA LEU A 177 -9.03 -14.67 -13.70
C LEU A 177 -9.65 -15.79 -12.83
N GLU A 178 -10.84 -16.26 -13.16
CA GLU A 178 -11.47 -17.41 -12.50
C GLU A 178 -10.58 -18.66 -12.58
N SER A 179 -10.00 -18.93 -13.75
CA SER A 179 -9.11 -20.08 -13.93
C SER A 179 -7.83 -19.95 -13.09
N VAL A 180 -7.23 -18.74 -13.02
CA VAL A 180 -6.07 -18.48 -12.15
C VAL A 180 -6.44 -18.64 -10.67
N LEU A 181 -7.60 -18.11 -10.26
CA LEU A 181 -8.08 -18.23 -8.89
C LEU A 181 -8.25 -19.73 -8.52
N ARG A 182 -8.90 -20.52 -9.36
CA ARG A 182 -9.08 -21.98 -9.13
C ARG A 182 -7.76 -22.73 -9.03
N ARG A 183 -6.82 -22.42 -9.90
CA ARG A 183 -5.51 -23.09 -9.93
C ARG A 183 -4.63 -22.71 -8.74
N ASP A 184 -4.51 -21.41 -8.46
CA ASP A 184 -3.47 -20.89 -7.57
C ASP A 184 -4.02 -20.48 -6.19
N TYR A 185 -5.33 -20.21 -6.07
CA TYR A 185 -5.93 -19.65 -4.86
C TYR A 185 -7.09 -20.47 -4.29
N ASP A 186 -7.22 -21.73 -4.69
CA ASP A 186 -8.17 -22.65 -4.04
C ASP A 186 -7.63 -23.05 -2.66
N LEU A 187 -7.96 -22.22 -1.66
CA LEU A 187 -7.57 -22.37 -0.25
C LEU A 187 -8.83 -22.71 0.56
N ALA A 188 -8.74 -23.65 1.49
CA ALA A 188 -9.81 -23.92 2.45
C ALA A 188 -9.86 -22.82 3.52
N CYS A 189 -11.02 -22.22 3.71
CA CYS A 189 -11.27 -21.30 4.83
C CYS A 189 -11.54 -22.09 6.09
N VAL A 190 -10.63 -22.06 7.06
CA VAL A 190 -10.69 -22.90 8.26
C VAL A 190 -10.70 -22.08 9.54
N GLU A 191 -11.40 -22.56 10.56
CA GLU A 191 -11.55 -21.84 11.83
C GLU A 191 -10.71 -22.45 12.96
N THR A 192 -10.32 -23.72 12.84
CA THR A 192 -9.58 -24.42 13.90
C THR A 192 -8.15 -24.77 13.48
N PRO A 193 -7.21 -24.85 14.44
CA PRO A 193 -5.84 -25.28 14.16
C PRO A 193 -5.75 -26.69 13.57
N GLU A 194 -6.64 -27.60 13.99
CA GLU A 194 -6.68 -28.98 13.53
C GLU A 194 -7.09 -29.05 12.05
N ALA A 195 -8.13 -28.29 11.67
CA ALA A 195 -8.55 -28.17 10.27
C ALA A 195 -7.46 -27.52 9.41
N PHE A 196 -6.77 -26.51 9.95
CA PHE A 196 -5.65 -25.86 9.27
C PHE A 196 -4.48 -26.84 9.05
N ALA A 197 -4.15 -27.64 10.04
CA ALA A 197 -3.08 -28.65 9.93
C ALA A 197 -3.43 -29.71 8.89
N ALA A 198 -4.68 -30.19 8.86
CA ALA A 198 -5.15 -31.24 7.98
C ALA A 198 -5.29 -30.78 6.51
N ALA A 199 -5.65 -29.52 6.27
CA ALA A 199 -5.85 -28.99 4.93
C ALA A 199 -4.53 -28.93 4.12
N ARG A 200 -4.59 -29.24 2.83
CA ARG A 200 -3.45 -29.09 1.91
C ARG A 200 -3.06 -27.63 1.75
N ARG A 201 -4.04 -26.77 1.54
CA ARG A 201 -3.93 -25.30 1.41
C ARG A 201 -5.07 -24.68 2.20
N ALA A 202 -4.78 -23.66 3.01
CA ALA A 202 -5.78 -23.09 3.89
C ALA A 202 -5.51 -21.63 4.22
N VAL A 203 -6.56 -20.94 4.64
CA VAL A 203 -6.49 -19.62 5.27
C VAL A 203 -7.37 -19.60 6.52
N THR A 204 -6.86 -18.99 7.60
CA THR A 204 -7.64 -18.74 8.81
C THR A 204 -8.31 -17.37 8.76
N LYS A 205 -9.32 -17.12 9.61
CA LYS A 205 -9.96 -15.79 9.75
C LYS A 205 -8.97 -14.67 10.10
N THR A 206 -7.86 -15.00 10.78
CA THR A 206 -6.80 -14.05 11.11
C THR A 206 -5.83 -13.79 9.95
N GLY A 207 -6.04 -14.43 8.78
CA GLY A 207 -5.21 -14.23 7.60
C GLY A 207 -3.90 -15.00 7.62
N PHE A 208 -3.78 -16.06 8.43
CA PHE A 208 -2.66 -16.99 8.34
C PHE A 208 -2.90 -17.95 7.18
N VAL A 209 -2.00 -17.95 6.21
CA VAL A 209 -2.12 -18.70 4.95
C VAL A 209 -1.13 -19.85 4.94
N LYS A 210 -1.60 -21.04 4.54
CA LYS A 210 -0.80 -22.19 4.17
C LYS A 210 -1.01 -22.40 2.67
N ASP A 211 -0.02 -22.06 1.86
CA ASP A 211 -0.15 -22.12 0.40
C ASP A 211 0.28 -23.48 -0.17
N THR A 212 1.43 -23.99 0.24
CA THR A 212 1.95 -25.27 -0.16
C THR A 212 2.48 -26.04 1.05
N HIS A 213 3.00 -27.25 0.85
CA HIS A 213 3.50 -28.10 1.93
C HIS A 213 4.55 -27.44 2.84
N ALA A 214 5.21 -26.36 2.41
CA ALA A 214 6.29 -25.72 3.13
C ALA A 214 6.15 -24.22 3.33
N ARG A 215 5.16 -23.56 2.71
CA ARG A 215 5.02 -22.10 2.77
C ARG A 215 3.85 -21.69 3.66
N TYR A 216 4.18 -20.98 4.72
CA TYR A 216 3.24 -20.36 5.64
C TYR A 216 3.49 -18.86 5.66
N ASP A 217 2.44 -18.05 5.53
CA ASP A 217 2.53 -16.61 5.46
C ASP A 217 1.49 -15.95 6.36
N LYS A 218 1.93 -14.95 7.14
CA LYS A 218 1.06 -14.08 7.92
C LYS A 218 1.55 -12.65 7.80
N ASN A 219 0.72 -11.81 7.22
CA ASN A 219 1.05 -10.40 7.04
C ASN A 219 0.09 -9.54 7.89
N ASP A 220 0.59 -9.01 9.01
CA ASP A 220 -0.11 -8.12 9.93
C ASP A 220 0.35 -6.65 9.79
N THR A 221 1.12 -6.30 8.75
CA THR A 221 1.66 -4.95 8.57
C THR A 221 0.61 -3.91 8.18
N ARG A 222 -0.59 -4.35 7.79
CA ARG A 222 -1.77 -3.49 7.62
C ARG A 222 -2.99 -4.30 8.06
N ALA A 223 -3.59 -3.88 9.15
CA ALA A 223 -4.92 -4.32 9.58
C ALA A 223 -5.97 -3.52 8.82
#